data_d6222376fda24df7ff4c674ccf21c04b
#
_entry.id   d6222376fda24df7ff4c674ccf21c04b
#
_cell.length_a   1.000
_cell.length_b   1.000
_cell.length_c   1.000
_cell.angle_alpha   90.00
_cell.angle_beta   90.00
_cell.angle_gamma   90.00
#
_symmetry.space_group_name_H-M   'P 1'
#
loop_
_entity.id
_entity.type
_entity.pdbx_description
1 polymer ?
#
loop_
_entity_poly.entity_id
_entity_poly.type
_entity_poly.pdbx_seq_one_letter_code
_entity_poly.pdbx_strand_id
1 'polypeptide(L)'
;MEPVNFSAKKANLIRRSELLRAVREAFYAENFVEVATEVKIPVPAPEEYIESVACQGEFLRTSPELAMKQLLCAGMERIFQIGPAFRAEEKGRKHREEFTIMEYYAVNWDYRKLAEFTAKMLASAAQKLTGKTTLTYRNTPIDFARYTFITVDEAFRRYAGVSAFDADKDGSFDEVMVLKVEPNLGKNNPEFLIDYPASRASLSRISAADSRVAERWELYINGIELGNAFGELTDAAEQRRRFAEALKFRADAGMLAYPEATEFLSALEHGMPESSGCAIGFDRLAMIFCDAYDIEEVIFEAQRP
;
A
#
# COMPACT_ATOMS: atom_id res chain seq x y z
N MET A 1 30.04 9.36 17.35
CA MET A 1 28.62 9.44 16.90
C MET A 1 28.18 10.87 17.10
N GLU A 2 27.82 11.58 16.04
CA GLU A 2 27.21 12.90 16.22
C GLU A 2 25.88 12.74 16.96
N PRO A 3 25.57 13.64 17.91
CA PRO A 3 24.30 13.59 18.59
C PRO A 3 23.19 13.76 17.54
N VAL A 4 22.29 12.78 17.47
CA VAL A 4 21.07 12.90 16.66
C VAL A 4 20.45 14.27 16.95
N ASN A 5 20.11 15.03 15.91
CA ASN A 5 19.43 16.31 16.09
C ASN A 5 18.00 16.07 16.64
N PHE A 6 17.93 15.81 17.94
CA PHE A 6 16.68 15.51 18.65
C PHE A 6 15.62 16.59 18.48
N SER A 7 16.03 17.84 18.21
CA SER A 7 15.08 18.95 18.04
C SER A 7 14.26 18.80 16.74
N ALA A 8 14.93 18.53 15.61
CA ALA A 8 14.25 18.31 14.33
C ALA A 8 13.43 17.02 14.36
N LYS A 9 13.99 15.94 14.89
CA LYS A 9 13.29 14.66 15.03
C LYS A 9 12.05 14.78 15.91
N LYS A 10 12.12 15.53 17.02
CA LYS A 10 10.96 15.83 17.88
C LYS A 10 9.83 16.51 17.11
N ALA A 11 10.16 17.52 16.29
CA ALA A 11 9.16 18.24 15.49
C ALA A 11 8.46 17.30 14.49
N ASN A 12 9.23 16.45 13.81
CA ASN A 12 8.68 15.44 12.88
C ASN A 12 7.80 14.42 13.58
N LEU A 13 8.18 13.93 14.75
CA LEU A 13 7.36 12.98 15.53
C LEU A 13 6.04 13.63 16.00
N ILE A 14 6.04 14.89 16.39
CA ILE A 14 4.82 15.63 16.71
C ILE A 14 3.93 15.73 15.46
N ARG A 15 4.50 16.16 14.33
CA ARG A 15 3.78 16.31 13.07
C ARG A 15 3.22 14.97 12.56
N ARG A 16 3.99 13.90 12.71
CA ARG A 16 3.51 12.52 12.43
C ARG A 16 2.30 12.14 13.29
N SER A 17 2.31 12.51 14.57
CA SER A 17 1.17 12.28 15.48
C SER A 17 -0.06 13.09 15.08
N GLU A 18 0.11 14.34 14.66
CA GLU A 18 -0.97 15.18 14.13
C GLU A 18 -1.54 14.63 12.83
N LEU A 19 -0.67 14.14 11.92
CA LEU A 19 -1.08 13.47 10.69
C LEU A 19 -1.91 12.22 11.00
N LEU A 20 -1.46 11.39 11.93
CA LEU A 20 -2.19 10.19 12.35
C LEU A 20 -3.60 10.51 12.84
N ARG A 21 -3.72 11.58 13.65
CA ARG A 21 -5.03 12.06 14.10
C ARG A 21 -5.90 12.55 12.94
N ALA A 22 -5.35 13.38 12.05
CA ALA A 22 -6.09 13.92 10.91
C ALA A 22 -6.62 12.83 9.96
N VAL A 23 -5.82 11.79 9.74
CA VAL A 23 -6.19 10.62 8.92
C VAL A 23 -7.32 9.83 9.61
N ARG A 24 -7.22 9.53 10.91
CA ARG A 24 -8.28 8.86 11.66
C ARG A 24 -9.60 9.63 11.62
N GLU A 25 -9.55 10.94 11.77
CA GLU A 25 -10.74 11.80 11.69
C GLU A 25 -11.41 11.72 10.31
N ALA A 26 -10.63 11.58 9.21
CA ALA A 26 -11.18 11.41 7.87
C ALA A 26 -11.88 10.05 7.71
N PHE A 27 -11.33 8.97 8.27
CA PHE A 27 -12.00 7.66 8.29
C PHE A 27 -13.29 7.69 9.08
N TYR A 28 -13.29 8.24 10.30
CA TYR A 28 -14.49 8.32 11.13
C TYR A 28 -15.58 9.18 10.48
N ALA A 29 -15.21 10.24 9.76
CA ALA A 29 -16.17 11.08 9.04
C ALA A 29 -16.93 10.32 7.93
N GLU A 30 -16.33 9.27 7.38
CA GLU A 30 -16.93 8.37 6.38
C GLU A 30 -17.48 7.07 6.99
N ASN A 31 -17.65 7.04 8.31
CA ASN A 31 -18.19 5.90 9.08
C ASN A 31 -17.34 4.63 8.96
N PHE A 32 -16.03 4.73 8.81
CA PHE A 32 -15.14 3.59 8.95
C PHE A 32 -14.98 3.21 10.44
N VAL A 33 -14.89 1.93 10.70
CA VAL A 33 -14.59 1.36 12.02
C VAL A 33 -13.10 1.04 12.09
N GLU A 34 -12.41 1.57 13.11
CA GLU A 34 -11.02 1.17 13.36
C GLU A 34 -11.00 -0.23 13.98
N VAL A 35 -10.29 -1.15 13.35
CA VAL A 35 -10.14 -2.53 13.81
C VAL A 35 -8.70 -2.80 14.24
N ALA A 36 -8.51 -3.83 15.04
CA ALA A 36 -7.20 -4.34 15.42
C ALA A 36 -7.15 -5.84 15.17
N THR A 37 -6.23 -6.27 14.33
CA THR A 37 -5.96 -7.68 14.04
C THR A 37 -4.62 -8.09 14.63
N GLU A 38 -4.39 -9.38 14.79
CA GLU A 38 -3.16 -9.92 15.34
C GLU A 38 -1.93 -9.50 14.53
N VAL A 39 -0.84 -9.23 15.25
CA VAL A 39 0.48 -8.92 14.67
C VAL A 39 1.28 -10.17 14.42
N LYS A 40 1.21 -11.13 15.35
CA LYS A 40 1.80 -12.45 15.23
C LYS A 40 0.74 -13.40 14.69
N ILE A 41 0.93 -13.94 13.51
CA ILE A 41 -0.07 -14.66 12.73
C ILE A 41 0.42 -16.04 12.32
N PRO A 42 -0.46 -17.02 12.20
CA PRO A 42 -0.09 -18.37 11.77
C PRO A 42 0.29 -18.44 10.29
N VAL A 43 -0.30 -17.58 9.45
CA VAL A 43 -0.14 -17.63 7.98
C VAL A 43 -0.08 -16.23 7.39
N PRO A 44 1.06 -15.81 6.81
CA PRO A 44 1.13 -14.58 6.00
C PRO A 44 0.44 -14.76 4.64
N ALA A 45 0.07 -13.64 4.01
CA ALA A 45 -0.31 -13.67 2.60
C ALA A 45 0.87 -14.18 1.74
N PRO A 46 0.67 -15.17 0.88
CA PRO A 46 1.77 -15.72 0.07
C PRO A 46 2.05 -14.83 -1.15
N GLU A 47 2.75 -13.74 -0.91
CA GLU A 47 3.25 -12.85 -1.95
C GLU A 47 4.63 -13.30 -2.46
N GLU A 48 4.89 -13.10 -3.77
CA GLU A 48 6.10 -13.62 -4.42
C GLU A 48 7.39 -12.97 -3.94
N TYR A 49 7.34 -11.67 -3.58
CA TYR A 49 8.54 -10.87 -3.30
C TYR A 49 8.57 -10.29 -1.89
N ILE A 50 7.56 -10.58 -1.08
CA ILE A 50 7.50 -10.08 0.31
C ILE A 50 7.81 -11.23 1.26
N GLU A 51 8.81 -11.01 2.12
CA GLU A 51 9.24 -11.98 3.10
C GLU A 51 8.79 -11.57 4.51
N SER A 52 8.15 -12.50 5.23
CA SER A 52 7.73 -12.31 6.61
C SER A 52 8.86 -12.63 7.59
N VAL A 53 8.84 -12.04 8.76
CA VAL A 53 9.75 -12.39 9.85
C VAL A 53 9.18 -13.56 10.64
N ALA A 54 9.91 -14.69 10.67
CA ALA A 54 9.54 -15.85 11.48
C ALA A 54 9.66 -15.54 12.99
N CYS A 55 8.66 -15.94 13.77
CA CYS A 55 8.58 -15.66 15.20
C CYS A 55 8.00 -16.84 15.97
N GLN A 56 8.86 -17.66 16.60
CA GLN A 56 8.47 -18.77 17.47
C GLN A 56 7.44 -19.75 16.85
N GLY A 57 7.68 -20.18 15.63
CA GLY A 57 6.82 -21.12 14.91
C GLY A 57 5.63 -20.50 14.18
N GLU A 58 5.48 -19.19 14.26
CA GLU A 58 4.54 -18.37 13.53
C GLU A 58 5.27 -17.22 12.83
N PHE A 59 4.55 -16.19 12.37
CA PHE A 59 5.10 -15.09 11.58
C PHE A 59 4.64 -13.74 12.11
N LEU A 60 5.47 -12.71 11.95
CA LEU A 60 5.02 -11.33 12.07
C LEU A 60 4.39 -10.90 10.74
N ARG A 61 3.19 -10.34 10.79
CA ARG A 61 2.42 -10.00 9.58
C ARG A 61 3.16 -9.02 8.67
N THR A 62 3.11 -9.27 7.38
CA THR A 62 3.57 -8.34 6.33
C THR A 62 2.53 -7.26 6.01
N SER A 63 1.26 -7.56 6.31
CA SER A 63 0.05 -6.73 6.18
C SER A 63 -1.08 -7.37 7.02
N PRO A 64 -2.08 -6.63 7.47
CA PRO A 64 -3.30 -7.16 8.08
C PRO A 64 -4.33 -7.69 7.07
N GLU A 65 -4.03 -7.70 5.77
CA GLU A 65 -4.94 -7.92 4.64
C GLU A 65 -5.87 -9.11 4.81
N LEU A 66 -5.31 -10.33 5.04
CA LEU A 66 -6.13 -11.54 5.13
C LEU A 66 -7.13 -11.48 6.28
N ALA A 67 -6.69 -10.99 7.44
CA ALA A 67 -7.56 -10.83 8.61
C ALA A 67 -8.64 -9.77 8.39
N MET A 68 -8.30 -8.64 7.76
CA MET A 68 -9.28 -7.59 7.46
C MET A 68 -10.30 -8.05 6.42
N LYS A 69 -9.90 -8.80 5.40
CA LYS A 69 -10.83 -9.40 4.43
C LYS A 69 -11.77 -10.43 5.07
N GLN A 70 -11.30 -11.20 6.05
CA GLN A 70 -12.18 -12.08 6.84
C GLN A 70 -13.25 -11.28 7.61
N LEU A 71 -12.93 -10.07 8.10
CA LEU A 71 -13.91 -9.18 8.71
C LEU A 71 -14.97 -8.69 7.71
N LEU A 72 -14.59 -8.48 6.43
CA LEU A 72 -15.58 -8.19 5.37
C LEU A 72 -16.50 -9.39 5.12
N CYS A 73 -15.94 -10.61 5.07
CA CYS A 73 -16.73 -11.85 4.97
C CYS A 73 -17.69 -12.00 6.16
N ALA A 74 -17.30 -11.51 7.35
CA ALA A 74 -18.13 -11.50 8.56
C ALA A 74 -19.18 -10.36 8.59
N GLY A 75 -19.28 -9.55 7.52
CA GLY A 75 -20.30 -8.52 7.38
C GLY A 75 -19.89 -7.10 7.80
N MET A 76 -18.62 -6.84 8.08
CA MET A 76 -18.17 -5.46 8.29
C MET A 76 -18.06 -4.74 6.93
N GLU A 77 -18.54 -3.50 6.84
CA GLU A 77 -18.67 -2.81 5.55
C GLU A 77 -17.54 -1.82 5.26
N ARG A 78 -17.09 -1.08 6.29
CA ARG A 78 -16.03 -0.07 6.19
C ARG A 78 -15.11 -0.20 7.38
N ILE A 79 -13.89 -0.63 7.14
CA ILE A 79 -12.92 -0.87 8.18
C ILE A 79 -11.57 -0.27 7.82
N PHE A 80 -10.84 0.18 8.82
CA PHE A 80 -9.44 0.57 8.67
C PHE A 80 -8.62 0.12 9.87
N GLN A 81 -7.33 -0.01 9.66
CA GLN A 81 -6.36 -0.30 10.69
C GLN A 81 -5.08 0.49 10.43
N ILE A 82 -4.48 1.02 11.48
CA ILE A 82 -3.14 1.65 11.42
C ILE A 82 -2.29 0.97 12.49
N GLY A 83 -1.24 0.30 12.08
CA GLY A 83 -0.42 -0.47 13.01
C GLY A 83 0.85 -1.03 12.38
N PRO A 84 1.64 -1.81 13.16
CA PRO A 84 2.90 -2.35 12.69
C PRO A 84 2.71 -3.44 11.64
N ALA A 85 3.64 -3.48 10.68
CA ALA A 85 3.87 -4.56 9.74
C ALA A 85 5.38 -4.82 9.65
N PHE A 86 5.75 -6.02 9.21
CA PHE A 86 7.13 -6.48 9.21
C PHE A 86 7.46 -7.17 7.89
N ARG A 87 8.51 -6.70 7.22
CA ARG A 87 9.02 -7.30 5.99
C ARG A 87 10.51 -7.51 6.13
N ALA A 88 10.92 -8.78 6.13
CA ALA A 88 12.30 -9.13 6.32
C ALA A 88 13.18 -8.53 5.20
N GLU A 89 14.37 -8.11 5.56
CA GLU A 89 15.38 -7.57 4.66
C GLU A 89 15.01 -6.24 3.96
N GLU A 90 13.81 -5.70 4.15
CA GLU A 90 13.48 -4.36 3.64
C GLU A 90 14.20 -3.27 4.44
N LYS A 91 15.34 -2.81 3.91
CA LYS A 91 16.18 -1.76 4.49
C LYS A 91 16.55 -0.71 3.46
N GLY A 92 16.45 0.55 3.85
CA GLY A 92 16.82 1.66 2.98
C GLY A 92 16.27 2.98 3.45
N ARG A 93 16.51 4.04 2.71
CA ARG A 93 16.03 5.39 3.07
C ARG A 93 14.51 5.51 3.21
N LYS A 94 13.76 4.68 2.48
CA LYS A 94 12.28 4.68 2.46
C LYS A 94 11.68 3.40 3.03
N HIS A 95 12.51 2.50 3.59
CA HIS A 95 12.11 1.17 4.03
C HIS A 95 12.73 0.81 5.37
N ARG A 96 11.96 0.09 6.18
CA ARG A 96 12.38 -0.57 7.41
C ARG A 96 11.71 -1.92 7.50
N GLU A 97 12.38 -2.88 8.14
CA GLU A 97 11.80 -4.20 8.43
C GLU A 97 10.53 -4.09 9.28
N GLU A 98 10.51 -3.18 10.25
CA GLU A 98 9.33 -2.79 11.01
C GLU A 98 8.88 -1.40 10.57
N PHE A 99 7.64 -1.28 10.13
CA PHE A 99 7.05 -0.02 9.68
C PHE A 99 5.57 0.07 10.07
N THR A 100 5.00 1.25 9.94
CA THR A 100 3.56 1.47 10.14
C THR A 100 2.83 1.41 8.81
N ILE A 101 1.90 0.48 8.69
CA ILE A 101 0.98 0.38 7.57
C ILE A 101 -0.39 0.95 7.97
N MET A 102 -1.02 1.65 7.06
CA MET A 102 -2.42 2.06 7.13
C MET A 102 -3.19 1.31 6.04
N GLU A 103 -4.15 0.49 6.47
CA GLU A 103 -4.90 -0.34 5.55
C GLU A 103 -6.40 -0.16 5.77
N TYR A 104 -7.20 -0.11 4.71
CA TYR A 104 -8.63 0.13 4.79
C TYR A 104 -9.37 -0.49 3.62
N TYR A 105 -10.61 -0.89 3.90
CA TYR A 105 -11.50 -1.59 2.97
C TYR A 105 -12.89 -0.98 3.02
N ALA A 106 -13.58 -0.93 1.87
CA ALA A 106 -14.94 -0.44 1.77
C ALA A 106 -15.77 -1.32 0.83
N VAL A 107 -16.83 -1.91 1.37
CA VAL A 107 -17.83 -2.68 0.63
C VAL A 107 -18.62 -1.76 -0.29
N ASN A 108 -18.94 -2.24 -1.50
CA ASN A 108 -19.65 -1.51 -2.55
C ASN A 108 -18.94 -0.24 -3.05
N TRP A 109 -17.64 -0.11 -2.79
CA TRP A 109 -16.80 0.87 -3.46
C TRP A 109 -15.97 0.18 -4.53
N ASP A 110 -15.88 0.81 -5.69
CA ASP A 110 -14.88 0.44 -6.69
C ASP A 110 -13.51 1.06 -6.36
N TYR A 111 -12.46 0.57 -7.02
CA TYR A 111 -11.10 1.03 -6.79
C TYR A 111 -10.88 2.52 -7.12
N ARG A 112 -11.66 3.13 -8.03
CA ARG A 112 -11.58 4.55 -8.36
C ARG A 112 -12.22 5.41 -7.27
N LYS A 113 -13.37 5.01 -6.74
CA LYS A 113 -13.99 5.66 -5.59
C LYS A 113 -13.09 5.61 -4.35
N LEU A 114 -12.40 4.49 -4.17
CA LEU A 114 -11.40 4.37 -3.10
C LEU A 114 -10.24 5.35 -3.29
N ALA A 115 -9.74 5.53 -4.53
CA ALA A 115 -8.72 6.52 -4.86
C ALA A 115 -9.18 7.97 -4.61
N GLU A 116 -10.43 8.30 -4.97
CA GLU A 116 -11.04 9.61 -4.67
C GLU A 116 -11.12 9.89 -3.17
N PHE A 117 -11.54 8.89 -2.38
CA PHE A 117 -11.53 9.00 -0.92
C PHE A 117 -10.10 9.23 -0.40
N THR A 118 -9.13 8.46 -0.89
CA THR A 118 -7.71 8.62 -0.53
C THR A 118 -7.22 10.04 -0.80
N ALA A 119 -7.50 10.58 -1.99
CA ALA A 119 -7.11 11.95 -2.35
C ALA A 119 -7.76 12.99 -1.41
N LYS A 120 -9.05 12.85 -1.11
CA LYS A 120 -9.78 13.74 -0.18
C LYS A 120 -9.23 13.66 1.24
N MET A 121 -8.89 12.47 1.71
CA MET A 121 -8.25 12.24 3.02
C MET A 121 -6.91 12.97 3.11
N LEU A 122 -6.06 12.85 2.09
CA LEU A 122 -4.76 13.51 2.04
C LEU A 122 -4.90 15.05 1.99
N ALA A 123 -5.84 15.57 1.18
CA ALA A 123 -6.14 17.00 1.12
C ALA A 123 -6.63 17.54 2.48
N SER A 124 -7.52 16.81 3.15
CA SER A 124 -8.01 17.16 4.49
C SER A 124 -6.87 17.16 5.52
N ALA A 125 -6.00 16.16 5.48
CA ALA A 125 -4.83 16.11 6.36
C ALA A 125 -3.88 17.30 6.12
N ALA A 126 -3.58 17.64 4.87
CA ALA A 126 -2.76 18.79 4.53
C ALA A 126 -3.38 20.09 5.06
N GLN A 127 -4.67 20.29 4.83
CA GLN A 127 -5.40 21.48 5.32
C GLN A 127 -5.39 21.58 6.85
N LYS A 128 -5.57 20.47 7.56
CA LYS A 128 -5.59 20.43 9.02
C LYS A 128 -4.21 20.74 9.64
N LEU A 129 -3.14 20.19 9.04
CA LEU A 129 -1.80 20.31 9.57
C LEU A 129 -1.16 21.66 9.28
N THR A 130 -1.49 22.30 8.15
CA THR A 130 -0.76 23.47 7.66
C THR A 130 -1.63 24.70 7.36
N GLY A 131 -2.95 24.54 7.41
CA GLY A 131 -3.91 25.56 6.97
C GLY A 131 -4.00 25.71 5.44
N LYS A 132 -3.34 24.84 4.67
CA LYS A 132 -3.29 24.86 3.19
C LYS A 132 -3.38 23.43 2.65
N THR A 133 -3.83 23.29 1.41
CA THR A 133 -3.79 22.01 0.69
C THR A 133 -2.47 21.77 -0.05
N THR A 134 -1.58 22.75 -0.08
CA THR A 134 -0.27 22.65 -0.74
C THR A 134 0.83 22.50 0.31
N LEU A 135 1.67 21.49 0.16
CA LEU A 135 2.88 21.27 0.93
C LEU A 135 4.10 21.37 0.02
N THR A 136 5.25 21.68 0.58
CA THR A 136 6.53 21.54 -0.14
C THR A 136 7.20 20.25 0.32
N TYR A 137 7.57 19.41 -0.65
CA TYR A 137 8.37 18.22 -0.40
C TYR A 137 9.61 18.25 -1.30
N ARG A 138 10.79 18.30 -0.70
CA ARG A 138 12.08 18.34 -1.39
C ARG A 138 12.12 19.45 -2.47
N ASN A 139 11.78 20.67 -2.07
CA ASN A 139 11.67 21.87 -2.91
C ASN A 139 10.58 21.80 -4.01
N THR A 140 9.77 20.77 -4.05
CA THR A 140 8.67 20.63 -5.00
C THR A 140 7.35 20.93 -4.30
N PRO A 141 6.55 21.90 -4.79
CA PRO A 141 5.21 22.13 -4.26
C PRO A 141 4.27 21.01 -4.74
N ILE A 142 3.57 20.40 -3.79
CA ILE A 142 2.58 19.34 -4.02
C ILE A 142 1.21 19.88 -3.64
N ASP A 143 0.30 19.96 -4.60
CA ASP A 143 -1.08 20.41 -4.39
C ASP A 143 -2.01 19.21 -4.15
N PHE A 144 -2.37 18.98 -2.91
CA PHE A 144 -3.28 17.91 -2.49
C PHE A 144 -4.77 18.20 -2.81
N ALA A 145 -5.13 19.44 -3.20
CA ALA A 145 -6.49 19.72 -3.67
C ALA A 145 -6.77 19.13 -5.07
N ARG A 146 -5.72 18.69 -5.76
CA ARG A 146 -5.77 18.06 -7.08
C ARG A 146 -5.21 16.66 -7.01
N TYR A 147 -5.69 15.80 -7.88
CA TYR A 147 -5.11 14.48 -8.14
C TYR A 147 -5.32 14.11 -9.60
N THR A 148 -4.51 13.20 -10.09
CA THR A 148 -4.58 12.72 -11.48
C THR A 148 -4.61 11.21 -11.51
N PHE A 149 -5.22 10.66 -12.58
CA PHE A 149 -5.12 9.27 -12.96
C PHE A 149 -4.31 9.15 -14.23
N ILE A 150 -3.45 8.15 -14.30
CA ILE A 150 -2.76 7.73 -15.50
C ILE A 150 -2.77 6.21 -15.55
N THR A 151 -3.10 5.60 -16.67
CA THR A 151 -3.01 4.14 -16.79
C THR A 151 -1.54 3.71 -16.89
N VAL A 152 -1.26 2.46 -16.49
CA VAL A 152 0.11 1.92 -16.56
C VAL A 152 0.63 1.98 -18.01
N ASP A 153 -0.19 1.60 -19.01
CA ASP A 153 0.23 1.63 -20.41
C ASP A 153 0.47 3.05 -20.93
N GLU A 154 -0.36 4.05 -20.54
CA GLU A 154 -0.12 5.46 -20.87
C GLU A 154 1.17 5.99 -20.23
N ALA A 155 1.45 5.63 -18.98
CA ALA A 155 2.68 6.04 -18.29
C ALA A 155 3.93 5.43 -18.96
N PHE A 156 3.89 4.15 -19.32
CA PHE A 156 4.97 3.47 -20.03
C PHE A 156 5.22 4.11 -21.40
N ARG A 157 4.17 4.35 -22.19
CA ARG A 157 4.31 5.04 -23.49
C ARG A 157 4.88 6.44 -23.33
N ARG A 158 4.39 7.18 -22.33
CA ARG A 158 4.81 8.59 -22.09
C ARG A 158 6.26 8.71 -21.64
N TYR A 159 6.68 7.88 -20.71
CA TYR A 159 7.97 8.03 -20.01
C TYR A 159 9.07 7.09 -20.53
N ALA A 160 8.69 5.96 -21.14
CA ALA A 160 9.64 4.98 -21.65
C ALA A 160 9.54 4.72 -23.16
N GLY A 161 8.47 5.17 -23.83
CA GLY A 161 8.26 4.97 -25.26
C GLY A 161 7.85 3.56 -25.65
N VAL A 162 7.48 2.71 -24.69
CA VAL A 162 7.09 1.30 -24.90
C VAL A 162 5.70 1.04 -24.32
N SER A 163 5.01 0.00 -24.77
CA SER A 163 3.78 -0.47 -24.14
C SER A 163 4.08 -1.24 -22.87
N ALA A 164 3.26 -1.04 -21.81
CA ALA A 164 3.36 -1.82 -20.61
C ALA A 164 3.13 -3.32 -20.85
N PHE A 165 2.23 -3.66 -21.77
CA PHE A 165 1.94 -5.05 -22.15
C PHE A 165 3.11 -5.71 -22.89
N ASP A 166 3.85 -4.95 -23.71
CA ASP A 166 5.02 -5.46 -24.41
C ASP A 166 6.16 -5.67 -23.41
N ALA A 167 6.39 -4.71 -22.52
CA ALA A 167 7.39 -4.80 -21.45
C ALA A 167 7.10 -5.95 -20.46
N ASP A 168 5.83 -6.21 -20.16
CA ASP A 168 5.42 -7.34 -19.33
C ASP A 168 5.70 -8.68 -20.01
N LYS A 169 5.43 -8.77 -21.31
CA LYS A 169 5.66 -9.96 -22.11
C LYS A 169 7.14 -10.29 -22.29
N ASP A 170 8.01 -9.29 -22.43
CA ASP A 170 9.47 -9.49 -22.61
C ASP A 170 10.24 -9.51 -21.29
N GLY A 171 9.57 -9.31 -20.15
CA GLY A 171 10.15 -9.34 -18.81
C GLY A 171 10.87 -8.05 -18.38
N SER A 172 10.79 -6.96 -19.15
CA SER A 172 11.44 -5.69 -18.81
C SER A 172 10.57 -4.75 -17.97
N PHE A 173 9.34 -5.15 -17.63
CA PHE A 173 8.36 -4.30 -16.96
C PHE A 173 8.90 -3.63 -15.69
N ASP A 174 9.49 -4.42 -14.78
CA ASP A 174 9.93 -3.91 -13.47
C ASP A 174 11.13 -2.94 -13.61
N GLU A 175 12.05 -3.25 -14.51
CA GLU A 175 13.17 -2.35 -14.81
C GLU A 175 12.68 -1.02 -15.41
N VAL A 176 11.77 -1.07 -16.38
CA VAL A 176 11.18 0.12 -17.00
C VAL A 176 10.37 0.92 -15.99
N MET A 177 9.58 0.26 -15.14
CA MET A 177 8.81 0.89 -14.08
C MET A 177 9.73 1.70 -13.16
N VAL A 178 10.71 1.06 -12.56
CA VAL A 178 11.60 1.67 -11.55
C VAL A 178 12.49 2.77 -12.16
N LEU A 179 13.04 2.53 -13.36
CA LEU A 179 14.05 3.45 -13.93
C LEU A 179 13.42 4.59 -14.75
N LYS A 180 12.23 4.39 -15.33
CA LYS A 180 11.65 5.33 -16.31
C LYS A 180 10.29 5.91 -15.89
N VAL A 181 9.42 5.12 -15.27
CA VAL A 181 8.04 5.51 -14.98
C VAL A 181 7.92 6.17 -13.61
N GLU A 182 8.22 5.45 -12.53
CA GLU A 182 8.08 5.93 -11.16
C GLU A 182 8.75 7.30 -10.89
N PRO A 183 9.99 7.56 -11.37
CA PRO A 183 10.64 8.84 -11.13
C PRO A 183 9.88 10.05 -11.68
N ASN A 184 8.93 9.83 -12.58
CA ASN A 184 8.14 10.89 -13.23
C ASN A 184 6.72 11.04 -12.68
N LEU A 185 6.25 10.13 -11.83
CA LEU A 185 4.90 10.15 -11.29
C LEU A 185 4.75 11.12 -10.10
N GLY A 186 3.56 11.68 -9.95
CA GLY A 186 3.17 12.47 -8.78
C GLY A 186 3.95 13.77 -8.57
N LYS A 187 4.43 14.43 -9.61
CA LYS A 187 5.37 15.56 -9.50
C LYS A 187 4.81 16.81 -8.82
N ASN A 188 3.54 17.14 -9.04
CA ASN A 188 2.94 18.36 -8.51
C ASN A 188 1.67 18.12 -7.68
N ASN A 189 1.15 16.93 -7.74
CA ASN A 189 -0.05 16.49 -7.03
C ASN A 189 -0.02 14.96 -6.85
N PRO A 190 -0.82 14.37 -5.97
CA PRO A 190 -1.03 12.93 -5.91
C PRO A 190 -1.44 12.38 -7.27
N GLU A 191 -0.78 11.34 -7.75
CA GLU A 191 -1.07 10.68 -9.02
C GLU A 191 -1.29 9.20 -8.81
N PHE A 192 -2.42 8.69 -9.29
CA PHE A 192 -2.81 7.30 -9.23
C PHE A 192 -2.45 6.62 -10.55
N LEU A 193 -1.51 5.69 -10.48
CA LEU A 193 -1.14 4.81 -11.58
C LEU A 193 -2.09 3.63 -11.58
N ILE A 194 -2.99 3.53 -12.55
CA ILE A 194 -4.14 2.62 -12.55
C ILE A 194 -4.07 1.59 -13.67
N ASP A 195 -4.89 0.53 -13.56
CA ASP A 195 -5.12 -0.44 -14.64
C ASP A 195 -3.83 -1.20 -15.00
N TYR A 196 -3.28 -1.92 -14.03
CA TYR A 196 -2.10 -2.76 -14.20
C TYR A 196 -2.36 -3.92 -15.16
N PRO A 197 -1.37 -4.42 -15.93
CA PRO A 197 -1.53 -5.65 -16.70
C PRO A 197 -2.10 -6.80 -15.87
N ALA A 198 -2.99 -7.60 -16.46
CA ALA A 198 -3.68 -8.70 -15.76
C ALA A 198 -2.72 -9.73 -15.13
N SER A 199 -1.55 -9.94 -15.72
CA SER A 199 -0.46 -10.76 -15.17
C SER A 199 0.09 -10.24 -13.83
N ARG A 200 -0.14 -8.93 -13.53
CA ARG A 200 0.31 -8.24 -12.32
C ARG A 200 -0.84 -7.88 -11.39
N ALA A 201 -1.93 -8.66 -11.49
CA ALA A 201 -3.12 -8.44 -10.69
C ALA A 201 -2.89 -8.60 -9.18
N SER A 202 -1.91 -9.39 -8.74
CA SER A 202 -1.73 -9.73 -7.32
C SER A 202 -3.05 -10.24 -6.72
N LEU A 203 -3.58 -9.58 -5.71
CA LEU A 203 -4.85 -9.91 -5.04
C LEU A 203 -6.05 -9.10 -5.57
N SER A 204 -5.88 -8.37 -6.69
CA SER A 204 -6.98 -7.63 -7.32
C SER A 204 -7.76 -8.50 -8.31
N ARG A 205 -9.01 -8.12 -8.54
CA ARG A 205 -9.82 -8.70 -9.61
C ARG A 205 -9.39 -8.16 -10.97
N ILE A 206 -9.66 -8.95 -12.01
CA ILE A 206 -9.51 -8.50 -13.39
C ILE A 206 -10.69 -7.59 -13.75
N SER A 207 -10.43 -6.52 -14.50
CA SER A 207 -11.47 -5.59 -14.91
C SER A 207 -12.49 -6.27 -15.83
N ALA A 208 -13.77 -6.09 -15.52
CA ALA A 208 -14.85 -6.57 -16.37
C ALA A 208 -14.95 -5.80 -17.71
N ALA A 209 -14.42 -4.57 -17.75
CA ALA A 209 -14.44 -3.73 -18.94
C ALA A 209 -13.29 -4.05 -19.92
N ASP A 210 -12.15 -4.47 -19.41
CA ASP A 210 -10.97 -4.87 -20.19
C ASP A 210 -10.19 -5.99 -19.48
N SER A 211 -10.33 -7.21 -19.97
CA SER A 211 -9.69 -8.39 -19.39
C SER A 211 -8.16 -8.39 -19.43
N ARG A 212 -7.54 -7.43 -20.12
CA ARG A 212 -6.08 -7.27 -20.15
C ARG A 212 -5.53 -6.57 -18.92
N VAL A 213 -6.40 -5.92 -18.11
CA VAL A 213 -6.00 -5.14 -16.95
C VAL A 213 -6.71 -5.58 -15.68
N ALA A 214 -6.05 -5.34 -14.56
CA ALA A 214 -6.55 -5.57 -13.22
C ALA A 214 -7.04 -4.24 -12.61
N GLU A 215 -8.08 -4.29 -11.79
CA GLU A 215 -8.57 -3.17 -10.99
C GLU A 215 -7.59 -2.91 -9.82
N ARG A 216 -6.45 -2.35 -10.15
CA ARG A 216 -5.34 -2.03 -9.24
C ARG A 216 -4.88 -0.62 -9.48
N TRP A 217 -4.51 0.07 -8.41
CA TRP A 217 -3.75 1.31 -8.51
C TRP A 217 -2.65 1.41 -7.47
N GLU A 218 -1.63 2.18 -7.81
CA GLU A 218 -0.63 2.65 -6.87
C GLU A 218 -0.64 4.17 -6.81
N LEU A 219 -0.44 4.73 -5.61
CA LEU A 219 -0.39 6.17 -5.37
C LEU A 219 1.04 6.66 -5.33
N TYR A 220 1.34 7.64 -6.16
CA TYR A 220 2.65 8.28 -6.22
C TYR A 220 2.59 9.76 -5.81
N ILE A 221 3.58 10.20 -5.04
CA ILE A 221 3.87 11.61 -4.77
C ILE A 221 5.37 11.84 -4.94
N ASN A 222 5.72 12.70 -5.88
CA ASN A 222 7.11 13.06 -6.23
C ASN A 222 8.02 11.83 -6.46
N GLY A 223 7.54 10.85 -7.20
CA GLY A 223 8.25 9.61 -7.52
C GLY A 223 8.40 8.66 -6.34
N ILE A 224 7.58 8.82 -5.30
CA ILE A 224 7.53 7.90 -4.16
C ILE A 224 6.18 7.20 -4.19
N GLU A 225 6.20 5.89 -4.29
CA GLU A 225 5.05 5.04 -4.06
C GLU A 225 4.66 5.10 -2.59
N LEU A 226 3.42 5.51 -2.32
CA LEU A 226 2.86 5.60 -0.98
C LEU A 226 1.92 4.48 -0.64
N GLY A 227 1.20 3.94 -1.62
CA GLY A 227 0.20 2.92 -1.38
C GLY A 227 -0.19 2.16 -2.62
N ASN A 228 -0.78 0.99 -2.39
CA ASN A 228 -1.26 0.05 -3.38
C ASN A 228 -2.70 -0.35 -3.03
N ALA A 229 -3.57 -0.47 -4.03
CA ALA A 229 -4.99 -0.76 -3.80
C ALA A 229 -5.60 -1.62 -4.90
N PHE A 230 -6.62 -2.33 -4.50
CA PHE A 230 -7.31 -3.32 -5.32
C PHE A 230 -8.83 -3.10 -5.34
N GLY A 231 -9.45 -3.33 -6.51
CA GLY A 231 -10.78 -3.94 -6.54
C GLY A 231 -10.59 -5.39 -6.14
N GLU A 232 -11.18 -5.79 -5.03
CA GLU A 232 -10.84 -7.05 -4.37
C GLU A 232 -11.29 -8.28 -5.16
N LEU A 233 -10.43 -9.28 -5.21
CA LEU A 233 -10.77 -10.59 -5.75
C LEU A 233 -11.69 -11.33 -4.78
N THR A 234 -12.92 -11.61 -5.21
CA THR A 234 -13.94 -12.29 -4.42
C THR A 234 -14.15 -13.76 -4.82
N ASP A 235 -13.53 -14.19 -5.92
CA ASP A 235 -13.57 -15.58 -6.39
C ASP A 235 -12.57 -16.45 -5.61
N ALA A 236 -13.10 -17.31 -4.74
CA ALA A 236 -12.29 -18.19 -3.89
C ALA A 236 -11.47 -19.22 -4.69
N ALA A 237 -11.97 -19.70 -5.82
CA ALA A 237 -11.26 -20.67 -6.65
C ALA A 237 -10.05 -20.01 -7.33
N GLU A 238 -10.23 -18.82 -7.88
CA GLU A 238 -9.14 -18.01 -8.45
C GLU A 238 -8.13 -17.59 -7.40
N GLN A 239 -8.58 -17.18 -6.21
CA GLN A 239 -7.70 -16.81 -5.10
C GLN A 239 -6.83 -18.00 -4.66
N ARG A 240 -7.41 -19.20 -4.54
CA ARG A 240 -6.68 -20.43 -4.21
C ARG A 240 -5.62 -20.75 -5.27
N ARG A 241 -6.00 -20.61 -6.55
CA ARG A 241 -5.07 -20.82 -7.67
C ARG A 241 -3.87 -19.88 -7.59
N ARG A 242 -4.10 -18.57 -7.38
CA ARG A 242 -3.02 -17.58 -7.27
C ARG A 242 -2.14 -17.83 -6.05
N PHE A 243 -2.72 -18.19 -4.91
CA PHE A 243 -1.94 -18.56 -3.73
C PHE A 243 -1.06 -19.78 -3.95
N ALA A 244 -1.59 -20.81 -4.64
CA ALA A 244 -0.80 -21.99 -4.98
C ALA A 244 0.39 -21.65 -5.90
N GLU A 245 0.19 -20.76 -6.87
CA GLU A 245 1.26 -20.27 -7.77
C GLU A 245 2.30 -19.48 -7.00
N ALA A 246 1.91 -18.55 -6.12
CA ALA A 246 2.82 -17.78 -5.30
C ALA A 246 3.62 -18.69 -4.33
N LEU A 247 2.96 -19.65 -3.67
CA LEU A 247 3.66 -20.61 -2.81
C LEU A 247 4.67 -21.45 -3.59
N LYS A 248 4.30 -21.87 -4.82
CA LYS A 248 5.23 -22.57 -5.70
C LYS A 248 6.43 -21.71 -6.08
N PHE A 249 6.19 -20.46 -6.50
CA PHE A 249 7.27 -19.50 -6.79
C PHE A 249 8.23 -19.35 -5.60
N ARG A 250 7.69 -19.16 -4.40
CA ARG A 250 8.47 -19.03 -3.16
C ARG A 250 9.31 -20.27 -2.89
N ALA A 251 8.75 -21.46 -3.07
CA ALA A 251 9.47 -22.72 -2.89
C ALA A 251 10.60 -22.89 -3.91
N ASP A 252 10.33 -22.58 -5.18
CA ASP A 252 11.34 -22.63 -6.26
C ASP A 252 12.49 -21.60 -6.03
N ALA A 253 12.17 -20.45 -5.42
CA ALA A 253 13.13 -19.42 -5.05
C ALA A 253 13.85 -19.68 -3.70
N GLY A 254 13.52 -20.75 -2.99
CA GLY A 254 14.13 -21.08 -1.69
C GLY A 254 13.76 -20.13 -0.55
N MET A 255 12.63 -19.42 -0.65
CA MET A 255 12.12 -18.50 0.35
C MET A 255 11.48 -19.25 1.53
N LEU A 256 11.19 -18.52 2.61
CA LEU A 256 10.53 -19.07 3.80
C LEU A 256 9.18 -19.71 3.42
N ALA A 257 9.01 -20.98 3.79
CA ALA A 257 7.78 -21.71 3.50
C ALA A 257 6.62 -21.19 4.35
N TYR A 258 5.49 -20.91 3.71
CA TYR A 258 4.25 -20.55 4.40
C TYR A 258 3.24 -21.69 4.34
N PRO A 259 2.44 -21.91 5.39
CA PRO A 259 1.26 -22.75 5.32
C PRO A 259 0.23 -22.19 4.32
N GLU A 260 -0.68 -23.03 3.87
CA GLU A 260 -1.84 -22.58 3.10
C GLU A 260 -2.75 -21.68 3.97
N ALA A 261 -3.27 -20.59 3.42
CA ALA A 261 -4.18 -19.66 4.11
C ALA A 261 -5.63 -20.21 4.16
N THR A 262 -5.80 -21.39 4.77
CA THR A 262 -7.03 -22.20 4.73
C THR A 262 -8.22 -21.46 5.34
N GLU A 263 -8.01 -20.76 6.47
CA GLU A 263 -9.10 -20.02 7.13
C GLU A 263 -9.60 -18.85 6.29
N PHE A 264 -8.69 -18.11 5.67
CA PHE A 264 -9.04 -17.03 4.76
C PHE A 264 -9.78 -17.57 3.51
N LEU A 265 -9.27 -18.64 2.90
CA LEU A 265 -9.90 -19.23 1.73
C LEU A 265 -11.28 -19.78 2.07
N SER A 266 -11.46 -20.38 3.24
CA SER A 266 -12.78 -20.82 3.72
C SER A 266 -13.72 -19.63 3.95
N ALA A 267 -13.26 -18.54 4.54
CA ALA A 267 -14.08 -17.33 4.70
C ALA A 267 -14.51 -16.78 3.33
N LEU A 268 -13.61 -16.76 2.36
CA LEU A 268 -13.90 -16.32 1.00
C LEU A 268 -14.92 -17.21 0.28
N GLU A 269 -14.88 -18.53 0.49
CA GLU A 269 -15.86 -19.50 -0.02
C GLU A 269 -17.27 -19.28 0.54
N HIS A 270 -17.39 -18.77 1.77
CA HIS A 270 -18.68 -18.37 2.35
C HIS A 270 -19.22 -17.06 1.76
N GLY A 271 -18.40 -16.32 1.07
CA GLY A 271 -18.74 -15.10 0.34
C GLY A 271 -18.09 -13.85 0.94
N MET A 272 -17.37 -13.13 0.10
CA MET A 272 -16.90 -11.76 0.37
C MET A 272 -17.67 -10.79 -0.51
N PRO A 273 -18.25 -9.73 0.05
CA PRO A 273 -18.95 -8.74 -0.77
C PRO A 273 -17.98 -8.02 -1.71
N GLU A 274 -18.49 -7.54 -2.85
CA GLU A 274 -17.77 -6.64 -3.74
C GLU A 274 -17.22 -5.47 -2.93
N SER A 275 -15.93 -5.25 -2.99
CA SER A 275 -15.22 -4.28 -2.16
C SER A 275 -13.94 -3.81 -2.82
N SER A 276 -13.37 -2.76 -2.28
CA SER A 276 -12.02 -2.31 -2.62
C SER A 276 -11.24 -2.03 -1.36
N GLY A 277 -9.94 -2.29 -1.39
CA GLY A 277 -9.02 -2.07 -0.28
C GLY A 277 -7.74 -1.38 -0.71
N CYS A 278 -7.10 -0.72 0.25
CA CYS A 278 -5.85 0.00 0.04
C CYS A 278 -4.92 -0.15 1.24
N ALA A 279 -3.65 -0.36 0.94
CA ALA A 279 -2.56 -0.32 1.90
C ALA A 279 -1.65 0.88 1.61
N ILE A 280 -1.40 1.71 2.61
CA ILE A 280 -0.49 2.88 2.53
C ILE A 280 0.62 2.75 3.57
N GLY A 281 1.86 2.92 3.14
CA GLY A 281 3.00 3.06 4.04
C GLY A 281 2.91 4.38 4.82
N PHE A 282 2.43 4.33 6.07
CA PHE A 282 2.17 5.55 6.86
C PHE A 282 3.46 6.32 7.15
N ASP A 283 4.58 5.63 7.33
CA ASP A 283 5.86 6.30 7.57
C ASP A 283 6.37 7.04 6.32
N ARG A 284 6.18 6.47 5.11
CA ARG A 284 6.45 7.18 3.85
C ARG A 284 5.54 8.40 3.67
N LEU A 285 4.26 8.28 4.03
CA LEU A 285 3.34 9.41 4.04
C LEU A 285 3.82 10.50 5.01
N ALA A 286 4.26 10.12 6.21
CA ALA A 286 4.82 11.05 7.19
C ALA A 286 6.09 11.75 6.67
N MET A 287 6.95 11.07 5.90
CA MET A 287 8.10 11.71 5.24
C MET A 287 7.66 12.87 4.34
N ILE A 288 6.62 12.68 3.52
CA ILE A 288 6.09 13.74 2.65
C ILE A 288 5.60 14.93 3.48
N PHE A 289 4.82 14.66 4.52
CA PHE A 289 4.23 15.71 5.37
C PHE A 289 5.23 16.41 6.27
N CYS A 290 6.38 15.80 6.57
CA CYS A 290 7.46 16.37 7.37
C CYS A 290 8.60 16.97 6.54
N ASP A 291 8.55 16.91 5.22
CA ASP A 291 9.66 17.23 4.30
C ASP A 291 10.94 16.44 4.66
N ALA A 292 10.78 15.18 5.07
CA ALA A 292 11.87 14.31 5.48
C ALA A 292 12.49 13.59 4.29
N TYR A 293 13.81 13.45 4.30
CA TYR A 293 14.56 12.73 3.26
C TYR A 293 14.67 11.24 3.57
N ASP A 294 14.79 10.90 4.84
CA ASP A 294 14.97 9.55 5.34
C ASP A 294 13.83 9.18 6.30
N ILE A 295 13.40 7.92 6.23
CA ILE A 295 12.34 7.39 7.11
C ILE A 295 12.72 7.48 8.59
N GLU A 296 14.01 7.43 8.92
CA GLU A 296 14.52 7.60 10.28
C GLU A 296 14.18 8.96 10.89
N GLU A 297 13.93 9.97 10.08
CA GLU A 297 13.57 11.31 10.55
C GLU A 297 12.14 11.39 11.10
N VAL A 298 11.29 10.44 10.74
CA VAL A 298 9.85 10.41 11.11
C VAL A 298 9.47 9.27 12.05
N ILE A 299 10.41 8.37 12.37
CA ILE A 299 10.22 7.27 13.33
C ILE A 299 11.21 7.41 14.49
N PHE A 300 10.91 6.78 15.63
CA PHE A 300 11.84 6.69 16.74
C PHE A 300 12.41 5.27 16.81
N GLU A 301 13.70 5.17 16.52
CA GLU A 301 14.45 3.92 16.70
C GLU A 301 15.27 3.95 17.98
N ALA A 302 15.22 2.86 18.72
CA ALA A 302 16.15 2.64 19.80
C ALA A 302 17.58 2.50 19.24
N GLN A 303 18.55 3.12 19.88
CA GLN A 303 19.95 2.90 19.52
C GLN A 303 20.27 1.42 19.72
N ARG A 304 20.66 0.75 18.66
CA ARG A 304 21.18 -0.62 18.74
C ARG A 304 22.67 -0.54 19.09
N PRO A 305 23.13 -1.38 20.03
CA PRO A 305 24.55 -1.39 20.44
C PRO A 305 25.50 -1.75 19.29
#